data_fee53948c818d3562269b09afe5d068b
#
_entry.id   fee53948c818d3562269b09afe5d068b
#
_cell.length_a   1.000
_cell.length_b   1.000
_cell.length_c   1.000
_cell.angle_alpha   90.00
_cell.angle_beta   90.00
_cell.angle_gamma   90.00
#
_symmetry.space_group_name_H-M   'P 1'
#
loop_
_entity.id
_entity.type
_entity.pdbx_description
1 polymer ?
#
loop_
_entity_poly.entity_id
_entity_poly.type
_entity_poly.pdbx_seq_one_letter_code
_entity_poly.pdbx_strand_id
1 'polypeptide(L)'
;MKINRIDHFVLTVASIEASCAFYTRILGMQVVRFESMGTARVALSFGTQKINLHQADAVPDPNVLKPTPGSADFCLITETPMAEVLAYLRREGIAVILGPSPRTGATGKMTSVYIRDPDLNLVEIAHYN
;
A
#
# COMPACT_ATOMS: atom_id res chain seq x y z
N MET A 1 20.61 7.46 18.97
CA MET A 1 19.89 7.67 17.71
C MET A 1 18.39 7.62 17.98
N LYS A 2 17.62 8.47 17.32
CA LYS A 2 16.17 8.52 17.47
C LYS A 2 15.53 8.43 16.10
N ILE A 3 14.73 7.39 15.88
CA ILE A 3 14.00 7.21 14.61
C ILE A 3 12.77 8.11 14.63
N ASN A 4 12.53 8.82 13.53
CA ASN A 4 11.45 9.77 13.41
C ASN A 4 10.20 9.16 12.76
N ARG A 5 10.37 8.52 11.59
CA ARG A 5 9.23 8.01 10.79
C ARG A 5 9.69 6.95 9.79
N ILE A 6 8.73 6.31 9.16
CA ILE A 6 8.97 5.51 7.97
C ILE A 6 8.99 6.46 6.76
N ASP A 7 10.01 6.35 5.92
CA ASP A 7 10.10 7.09 4.64
C ASP A 7 9.43 6.29 3.52
N HIS A 8 9.87 5.07 3.34
CA HIS A 8 9.30 4.13 2.37
C HIS A 8 9.52 2.71 2.84
N PHE A 9 8.79 1.78 2.26
CA PHE A 9 9.03 0.36 2.39
C PHE A 9 8.91 -0.30 1.02
N VAL A 10 9.28 -1.57 0.94
CA VAL A 10 9.32 -2.30 -0.33
C VAL A 10 8.24 -3.38 -0.34
N LEU A 11 7.47 -3.44 -1.42
CA LEU A 11 6.63 -4.58 -1.76
C LEU A 11 7.33 -5.38 -2.86
N THR A 12 7.50 -6.67 -2.62
CA THR A 12 7.80 -7.61 -3.68
C THR A 12 6.48 -8.02 -4.33
N VAL A 13 6.36 -7.85 -5.63
CA VAL A 13 5.11 -8.05 -6.37
C VAL A 13 5.30 -9.03 -7.52
N ALA A 14 4.26 -9.77 -7.84
CA ALA A 14 4.29 -10.68 -8.99
C ALA A 14 4.36 -9.90 -10.32
N SER A 15 3.69 -8.74 -10.37
CA SER A 15 3.66 -7.88 -11.56
C SER A 15 3.66 -6.42 -11.14
N ILE A 16 4.73 -5.69 -11.45
CA ILE A 16 4.79 -4.23 -11.23
C ILE A 16 3.65 -3.53 -11.97
N GLU A 17 3.36 -3.95 -13.20
CA GLU A 17 2.28 -3.36 -13.99
C GLU A 17 0.91 -3.50 -13.32
N ALA A 18 0.57 -4.69 -12.83
CA ALA A 18 -0.69 -4.95 -12.15
C ALA A 18 -0.80 -4.17 -10.84
N SER A 19 0.29 -4.10 -10.06
CA SER A 19 0.33 -3.32 -8.83
C SER A 19 0.18 -1.83 -9.09
N CYS A 20 0.87 -1.29 -10.07
CA CYS A 20 0.72 0.12 -10.46
C CYS A 20 -0.71 0.43 -10.88
N ALA A 21 -1.35 -0.44 -11.67
CA ALA A 21 -2.73 -0.24 -12.10
C ALA A 21 -3.69 -0.21 -10.91
N PHE A 22 -3.53 -1.12 -9.96
CA PHE A 22 -4.39 -1.18 -8.76
C PHE A 22 -4.20 0.05 -7.87
N TYR A 23 -2.97 0.33 -7.46
CA TYR A 23 -2.69 1.40 -6.50
C TYR A 23 -2.97 2.79 -7.05
N THR A 24 -2.83 3.00 -8.35
CA THR A 24 -3.22 4.28 -8.98
C THR A 24 -4.74 4.39 -9.13
N ARG A 25 -5.40 3.37 -9.67
CA ARG A 25 -6.84 3.41 -9.94
C ARG A 25 -7.67 3.39 -8.65
N ILE A 26 -7.30 2.54 -7.70
CA ILE A 26 -8.11 2.34 -6.48
C ILE A 26 -7.70 3.28 -5.36
N LEU A 27 -6.39 3.45 -5.13
CA LEU A 27 -5.90 4.18 -3.98
C LEU A 27 -5.34 5.56 -4.32
N GLY A 28 -5.42 5.98 -5.58
CA GLY A 28 -5.04 7.34 -5.98
C GLY A 28 -3.56 7.65 -5.88
N MET A 29 -2.70 6.64 -5.81
CA MET A 29 -1.25 6.83 -5.76
C MET A 29 -0.72 7.21 -7.13
N GLN A 30 0.49 7.77 -7.17
CA GLN A 30 1.17 8.13 -8.41
C GLN A 30 2.38 7.24 -8.64
N VAL A 31 2.55 6.78 -9.89
CA VAL A 31 3.74 6.01 -10.27
C VAL A 31 4.91 6.97 -10.43
N VAL A 32 6.02 6.66 -9.76
CA VAL A 32 7.28 7.38 -9.86
C VAL A 32 8.34 6.43 -10.38
N ARG A 33 9.09 6.86 -11.39
CA ARG A 33 10.22 6.13 -11.95
C ARG A 33 11.50 6.85 -11.57
N PHE A 34 12.50 6.08 -11.13
CA PHE A 34 13.77 6.64 -10.69
C PHE A 34 14.88 5.62 -10.91
N GLU A 35 16.12 6.06 -10.75
CA GLU A 35 17.29 5.17 -10.79
C GLU A 35 17.90 5.07 -9.41
N SER A 36 18.37 3.87 -9.08
CA SER A 36 19.14 3.61 -7.87
C SER A 36 20.24 2.63 -8.21
N MET A 37 21.48 3.01 -7.94
CA MET A 37 22.66 2.19 -8.21
C MET A 37 22.71 1.71 -9.68
N GLY A 38 22.34 2.58 -10.62
CA GLY A 38 22.35 2.29 -12.07
C GLY A 38 21.19 1.42 -12.56
N THR A 39 20.22 1.10 -11.71
CA THR A 39 19.08 0.26 -12.06
C THR A 39 17.78 1.08 -12.04
N ALA A 40 16.94 0.90 -13.07
CA ALA A 40 15.63 1.51 -13.14
C ALA A 40 14.72 0.94 -12.06
N ARG A 41 14.02 1.81 -11.34
CA ARG A 41 13.13 1.47 -10.24
C ARG A 41 11.75 2.09 -10.45
N VAL A 42 10.76 1.49 -9.80
CA VAL A 42 9.39 1.98 -9.79
C VAL A 42 8.91 2.10 -8.34
N ALA A 43 8.21 3.18 -8.06
CA ALA A 43 7.57 3.39 -6.76
C ALA A 43 6.16 3.94 -6.94
N LEU A 44 5.37 3.79 -5.90
CA LEU A 44 4.04 4.37 -5.75
C LEU A 44 4.13 5.46 -4.69
N SER A 45 3.88 6.71 -5.08
CA SER A 45 3.98 7.83 -4.16
C SER A 45 2.61 8.26 -3.66
N PHE A 46 2.53 8.65 -2.39
CA PHE A 46 1.33 9.15 -1.74
C PHE A 46 1.74 10.00 -0.54
N GLY A 47 1.06 11.14 -0.32
CA GLY A 47 1.46 12.07 0.74
C GLY A 47 2.94 12.42 0.62
N THR A 48 3.69 12.19 1.68
CA THR A 48 5.14 12.39 1.74
C THR A 48 5.92 11.07 1.78
N GLN A 49 5.26 9.96 1.44
CA GLN A 49 5.83 8.61 1.52
C GLN A 49 5.71 7.91 0.18
N LYS A 50 6.33 6.77 0.07
CA LYS A 50 6.22 5.92 -1.12
C LYS A 50 6.35 4.44 -0.77
N ILE A 51 5.93 3.60 -1.69
CA ILE A 51 6.15 2.17 -1.67
C ILE A 51 7.00 1.83 -2.89
N ASN A 52 8.21 1.36 -2.68
CA ASN A 52 9.05 0.86 -3.78
C ASN A 52 8.54 -0.53 -4.19
N LEU A 53 8.51 -0.80 -5.49
CA LEU A 53 8.07 -2.08 -6.03
C LEU A 53 9.26 -2.87 -6.54
N HIS A 54 9.40 -4.12 -6.07
CA HIS A 54 10.37 -5.07 -6.59
C HIS A 54 9.63 -6.19 -7.33
N GLN A 55 10.02 -6.42 -8.57
CA GLN A 55 9.49 -7.53 -9.36
C GLN A 55 10.04 -8.84 -8.78
N ALA A 56 9.17 -9.81 -8.48
CA ALA A 56 9.55 -11.02 -7.76
C ALA A 56 10.63 -11.86 -8.45
N ASP A 57 10.66 -11.86 -9.79
CA ASP A 57 11.64 -12.60 -10.58
C ASP A 57 12.93 -11.80 -10.91
N ALA A 58 13.04 -10.58 -10.41
CA ALA A 58 14.18 -9.69 -10.67
C ALA A 58 14.44 -8.76 -9.48
N VAL A 59 14.48 -9.32 -8.27
CA VAL A 59 14.66 -8.55 -7.03
C VAL A 59 16.05 -7.94 -6.97
N PRO A 60 16.17 -6.61 -6.79
CA PRO A 60 17.48 -5.95 -6.70
C PRO A 60 18.20 -6.26 -5.38
N ASP A 61 19.52 -6.08 -5.38
CA ASP A 61 20.34 -6.13 -4.16
C ASP A 61 20.54 -4.72 -3.58
N PRO A 62 20.57 -4.54 -2.25
CA PRO A 62 20.18 -5.53 -1.23
C PRO A 62 18.67 -5.74 -1.19
N ASN A 63 18.24 -6.88 -0.69
CA ASN A 63 16.83 -7.19 -0.59
C ASN A 63 16.50 -7.92 0.73
N VAL A 64 15.22 -8.15 0.94
CA VAL A 64 14.72 -8.92 2.07
C VAL A 64 15.10 -10.40 1.92
N LEU A 65 15.22 -11.13 3.04
CA LEU A 65 15.63 -12.55 3.04
C LEU A 65 14.68 -13.44 2.23
N LYS A 66 13.38 -13.19 2.33
CA LYS A 66 12.35 -13.98 1.63
C LYS A 66 11.40 -13.04 0.87
N PRO A 67 11.84 -12.54 -0.30
CA PRO A 67 10.98 -11.67 -1.10
C PRO A 67 9.81 -12.47 -1.67
N THR A 68 8.61 -12.24 -1.12
CA THR A 68 7.45 -13.06 -1.39
C THR A 68 6.22 -12.19 -1.67
N PRO A 69 5.63 -12.23 -2.88
CA PRO A 69 4.35 -11.58 -3.14
C PRO A 69 3.27 -12.07 -2.18
N GLY A 70 2.43 -11.14 -1.70
CA GLY A 70 1.32 -11.48 -0.81
C GLY A 70 1.68 -11.64 0.66
N SER A 71 2.87 -11.24 1.07
CA SER A 71 3.34 -11.37 2.45
C SER A 71 3.20 -10.09 3.28
N ALA A 72 2.67 -9.01 2.71
CA ALA A 72 2.56 -7.73 3.39
C ALA A 72 1.18 -7.53 4.03
N ASP A 73 1.19 -6.80 5.14
CA ASP A 73 0.01 -6.38 5.88
C ASP A 73 0.31 -4.96 6.39
N PHE A 74 -0.42 -3.96 5.91
CA PHE A 74 -0.13 -2.57 6.26
C PHE A 74 -1.38 -1.71 6.21
N CYS A 75 -1.31 -0.57 6.91
CA CYS A 75 -2.41 0.38 7.04
C CYS A 75 -2.08 1.70 6.36
N LEU A 76 -3.05 2.18 5.59
CA LEU A 76 -3.00 3.48 4.93
C LEU A 76 -4.08 4.38 5.53
N ILE A 77 -3.70 5.61 5.85
CA ILE A 77 -4.63 6.60 6.39
C ILE A 77 -5.22 7.44 5.24
N THR A 78 -6.52 7.64 5.29
CA THR A 78 -7.24 8.57 4.42
C THR A 78 -7.99 9.61 5.24
N GLU A 79 -8.15 10.80 4.68
CA GLU A 79 -9.03 11.83 5.25
C GLU A 79 -10.46 11.71 4.72
N THR A 80 -10.69 10.84 3.74
CA THR A 80 -12.03 10.57 3.20
C THR A 80 -12.88 9.88 4.27
N PRO A 81 -14.09 10.39 4.57
CA PRO A 81 -14.97 9.74 5.55
C PRO A 81 -15.27 8.28 5.17
N MET A 82 -15.34 7.42 6.17
CA MET A 82 -15.45 5.97 5.95
C MET A 82 -16.68 5.58 5.10
N ALA A 83 -17.80 6.27 5.26
CA ALA A 83 -18.99 6.00 4.43
C ALA A 83 -18.72 6.23 2.94
N GLU A 84 -17.92 7.26 2.61
CA GLU A 84 -17.53 7.53 1.22
C GLU A 84 -16.51 6.52 0.71
N VAL A 85 -15.59 6.07 1.56
CA VAL A 85 -14.63 5.00 1.23
C VAL A 85 -15.39 3.74 0.83
N LEU A 86 -16.38 3.34 1.63
CA LEU A 86 -17.19 2.16 1.36
C LEU A 86 -17.98 2.28 0.04
N ALA A 87 -18.60 3.42 -0.19
CA ALA A 87 -19.34 3.68 -1.43
C ALA A 87 -18.41 3.63 -2.64
N TYR A 88 -17.23 4.22 -2.52
CA TYR A 88 -16.22 4.23 -3.57
C TYR A 88 -15.73 2.81 -3.89
N LEU A 89 -15.35 2.02 -2.89
CA LEU A 89 -14.87 0.66 -3.09
C LEU A 89 -15.94 -0.22 -3.74
N ARG A 90 -17.19 -0.07 -3.33
CA ARG A 90 -18.31 -0.78 -3.93
C ARG A 90 -18.47 -0.43 -5.41
N ARG A 91 -18.41 0.85 -5.74
CA ARG A 91 -18.51 1.34 -7.13
C ARG A 91 -17.38 0.82 -8.00
N GLU A 92 -16.17 0.72 -7.45
CA GLU A 92 -15.01 0.20 -8.16
C GLU A 92 -14.93 -1.32 -8.19
N GLY A 93 -15.89 -2.01 -7.59
CA GLY A 93 -15.92 -3.48 -7.59
C GLY A 93 -14.89 -4.12 -6.67
N ILE A 94 -14.42 -3.40 -5.64
CA ILE A 94 -13.44 -3.90 -4.68
C ILE A 94 -14.17 -4.46 -3.47
N ALA A 95 -13.93 -5.74 -3.16
CA ALA A 95 -14.53 -6.38 -2.01
C ALA A 95 -13.88 -5.89 -0.71
N VAL A 96 -14.71 -5.45 0.23
CA VAL A 96 -14.30 -5.21 1.61
C VAL A 96 -14.41 -6.55 2.35
N ILE A 97 -13.26 -7.09 2.78
CA ILE A 97 -13.24 -8.41 3.41
C ILE A 97 -13.54 -8.35 4.90
N LEU A 98 -13.38 -7.17 5.50
CA LEU A 98 -13.69 -6.92 6.92
C LEU A 98 -13.89 -5.44 7.15
N GLY A 99 -14.85 -5.11 8.01
CA GLY A 99 -15.11 -3.74 8.44
C GLY A 99 -16.38 -3.14 7.83
N PRO A 100 -16.72 -1.89 8.23
CA PRO A 100 -15.95 -0.99 9.10
C PRO A 100 -15.81 -1.55 10.53
N SER A 101 -14.62 -1.40 11.08
CA SER A 101 -14.31 -1.90 12.44
C SER A 101 -13.49 -0.86 13.21
N PRO A 102 -13.70 -0.75 14.53
CA PRO A 102 -12.85 0.10 15.36
C PRO A 102 -11.45 -0.52 15.49
N ARG A 103 -10.44 0.31 15.38
CA ARG A 103 -9.03 -0.07 15.55
C ARG A 103 -8.29 1.00 16.34
N THR A 104 -7.11 0.65 16.80
CA THR A 104 -6.21 1.59 17.47
C THR A 104 -5.00 1.82 16.59
N GLY A 105 -4.88 3.03 16.09
CA GLY A 105 -3.73 3.46 15.30
C GLY A 105 -2.59 3.99 16.15
N ALA A 106 -1.54 4.46 15.49
CA ALA A 106 -0.35 4.97 16.18
C ALA A 106 -0.64 6.21 17.04
N THR A 107 -1.64 7.01 16.66
CA THR A 107 -1.93 8.29 17.33
C THR A 107 -3.37 8.39 17.88
N GLY A 108 -4.15 7.31 17.85
CA GLY A 108 -5.50 7.35 18.40
C GLY A 108 -6.42 6.30 17.79
N LYS A 109 -7.70 6.45 18.10
CA LYS A 109 -8.74 5.55 17.61
C LYS A 109 -9.08 5.87 16.16
N MET A 110 -9.34 4.83 15.40
CA MET A 110 -9.68 4.93 13.98
C MET A 110 -10.73 3.90 13.60
N THR A 111 -11.34 4.10 12.45
CA THR A 111 -12.27 3.15 11.84
C THR A 111 -11.63 2.63 10.56
N SER A 112 -11.62 1.32 10.38
CA SER A 112 -10.87 0.67 9.31
C SER A 112 -11.72 -0.29 8.49
N VAL A 113 -11.37 -0.42 7.22
CA VAL A 113 -11.82 -1.48 6.33
C VAL A 113 -10.59 -2.18 5.74
N TYR A 114 -10.75 -3.43 5.36
CA TYR A 114 -9.66 -4.26 4.82
C TYR A 114 -10.01 -4.72 3.42
N ILE A 115 -9.03 -4.61 2.52
CA ILE A 115 -9.14 -5.06 1.13
C ILE A 115 -7.90 -5.88 0.76
N ARG A 116 -7.92 -6.51 -0.40
CA ARG A 116 -6.77 -7.22 -0.98
C ARG A 116 -6.25 -6.47 -2.20
N ASP A 117 -4.93 -6.41 -2.33
CA ASP A 117 -4.29 -5.94 -3.54
C ASP A 117 -4.11 -7.08 -4.57
N PRO A 118 -3.50 -6.86 -5.75
CA PRO A 118 -3.35 -7.92 -6.76
C PRO A 118 -2.58 -9.16 -6.28
N ASP A 119 -1.65 -9.01 -5.33
CA ASP A 119 -0.89 -10.12 -4.75
C ASP A 119 -1.56 -10.72 -3.52
N LEU A 120 -2.77 -10.25 -3.17
CA LEU A 120 -3.52 -10.61 -1.97
C LEU A 120 -2.87 -10.14 -0.68
N ASN A 121 -2.02 -9.11 -0.74
CA ASN A 121 -1.59 -8.41 0.46
C ASN A 121 -2.81 -7.86 1.20
N LEU A 122 -2.73 -7.86 2.52
CA LEU A 122 -3.79 -7.27 3.34
C LEU A 122 -3.56 -5.77 3.44
N VAL A 123 -4.48 -4.99 2.88
CA VAL A 123 -4.41 -3.52 2.91
C VAL A 123 -5.54 -3.00 3.78
N GLU A 124 -5.16 -2.37 4.88
CA GLU A 124 -6.09 -1.67 5.77
C GLU A 124 -6.20 -0.22 5.31
N ILE A 125 -7.42 0.28 5.15
CA ILE A 125 -7.70 1.69 4.89
C ILE A 125 -8.42 2.23 6.11
N ALA A 126 -7.83 3.23 6.74
CA ALA A 126 -8.31 3.76 8.01
C ALA A 126 -8.52 5.27 7.97
N HIS A 127 -9.51 5.70 8.74
CA HIS A 127 -9.81 7.11 8.99
C HIS A 127 -9.80 7.32 10.50
N TYR A 128 -8.99 8.28 10.97
CA TYR A 128 -8.97 8.62 12.40
C TYR A 128 -10.29 9.26 12.82
N ASN A 129 -10.78 8.87 13.99
CA ASN A 129 -12.03 9.39 14.54
C ASN A 129 -11.91 10.84 14.97
#